data_2126d06b062ab37b1d1bac0c87092033
#
_entry.id   2126d06b062ab37b1d1bac0c87092033
#
_cell.length_a   1.000
_cell.length_b   1.000
_cell.length_c   1.000
_cell.angle_alpha   90.00
_cell.angle_beta   90.00
_cell.angle_gamma   90.00
#
_symmetry.space_group_name_H-M   'P 1'
#
loop_
_entity.id
_entity.type
_entity.pdbx_description
1 polymer ?
#
loop_
_entity_poly.entity_id
_entity_poly.type
_entity_poly.pdbx_seq_one_letter_code
_entity_poly.pdbx_strand_id
1 'polypeptide(L)'
;MDNYTNNIQNEKQDKKDEKPLPGEKLGLGTMNVGVLLMMLNAMRYAGFIKGGNASGFGIAASIIIIIYGIVRYLNGDNGPGKKPTPKNRKVIFVVMIVILTAAMGFLCLGGRRDDVMIEDFSVSADGSEMTLKAGIAGSAGYLRKAKVRYDDEYKTVLVDFYSTFGINNPVGAEDTFVIPLKPDSENILFNRGDNYYAALAKDADGRWYKCAR
;
A
#
# COMPACT_ATOMS: atom_id res chain seq x y z
N MET A 1 59.11 11.16 21.27
CA MET A 1 57.72 11.59 20.90
C MET A 1 57.00 10.60 19.99
N ASP A 2 57.65 9.54 19.50
CA ASP A 2 57.10 8.63 18.46
C ASP A 2 56.28 7.43 18.98
N ASN A 3 56.33 7.15 20.26
CA ASN A 3 55.59 6.01 20.83
C ASN A 3 54.10 6.27 21.06
N TYR A 4 53.66 7.52 21.13
CA TYR A 4 52.24 7.87 21.36
C TYR A 4 51.43 7.79 20.10
N THR A 5 52.03 8.08 18.97
CA THR A 5 51.33 8.09 17.65
C THR A 5 51.08 6.66 17.14
N ASN A 6 51.99 5.72 17.42
CA ASN A 6 51.83 4.32 17.01
C ASN A 6 50.72 3.59 17.80
N ASN A 7 50.49 3.93 19.07
CA ASN A 7 49.41 3.34 19.86
C ASN A 7 48.03 3.77 19.38
N ILE A 8 47.86 5.03 18.93
CA ILE A 8 46.60 5.53 18.45
C ILE A 8 46.24 4.95 17.05
N GLN A 9 47.23 4.66 16.23
CA GLN A 9 47.01 4.01 14.94
C GLN A 9 46.65 2.53 15.08
N ASN A 10 47.28 1.81 15.96
CA ASN A 10 46.98 0.41 16.24
C ASN A 10 45.56 0.25 16.87
N GLU A 11 45.16 1.17 17.76
CA GLU A 11 43.81 1.16 18.35
C GLU A 11 42.70 1.50 17.33
N LYS A 12 43.02 2.27 16.27
CA LYS A 12 42.10 2.56 15.16
C LYS A 12 42.03 1.42 14.16
N GLN A 13 43.07 0.62 13.99
CA GLN A 13 43.12 -0.50 13.07
C GLN A 13 42.39 -1.72 13.63
N ASP A 14 42.53 -1.99 14.91
CA ASP A 14 41.82 -3.08 15.61
C ASP A 14 40.31 -2.90 15.64
N LYS A 15 39.83 -1.65 15.61
CA LYS A 15 38.36 -1.36 15.51
C LYS A 15 37.76 -1.56 14.13
N LYS A 16 38.57 -1.74 13.07
CA LYS A 16 38.09 -1.86 11.69
C LYS A 16 37.73 -3.28 11.31
N ASP A 17 38.21 -4.28 12.03
CA ASP A 17 38.06 -5.70 11.69
C ASP A 17 37.16 -6.49 12.68
N GLU A 18 36.47 -5.80 13.58
CA GLU A 18 35.50 -6.46 14.46
C GLU A 18 34.38 -7.07 13.61
N LYS A 19 34.44 -8.39 13.43
CA LYS A 19 33.34 -9.13 12.78
C LYS A 19 32.04 -8.87 13.55
N PRO A 20 30.94 -8.49 12.87
CA PRO A 20 29.69 -8.26 13.55
C PRO A 20 29.24 -9.48 14.33
N LEU A 21 28.85 -9.26 15.58
CA LEU A 21 28.37 -10.32 16.49
C LEU A 21 27.16 -11.07 15.87
N PRO A 22 27.02 -12.38 16.15
CA PRO A 22 25.91 -13.18 15.58
C PRO A 22 24.53 -12.55 15.77
N GLY A 23 24.27 -11.93 16.92
CA GLY A 23 23.00 -11.24 17.20
C GLY A 23 22.76 -9.99 16.35
N GLU A 24 23.81 -9.23 16.01
CA GLU A 24 23.70 -8.07 15.09
C GLU A 24 23.32 -8.51 13.69
N LYS A 25 23.94 -9.59 13.17
CA LYS A 25 23.60 -10.15 11.85
C LYS A 25 22.17 -10.67 11.82
N LEU A 26 21.74 -11.37 12.88
CA LEU A 26 20.39 -11.87 12.99
C LEU A 26 19.37 -10.73 13.06
N GLY A 27 19.64 -9.69 13.85
CA GLY A 27 18.79 -8.52 13.95
C GLY A 27 18.63 -7.78 12.62
N LEU A 28 19.73 -7.58 11.89
CA LEU A 28 19.70 -6.94 10.57
C LEU A 28 18.94 -7.80 9.55
N GLY A 29 19.15 -9.11 9.55
CA GLY A 29 18.41 -10.04 8.69
C GLY A 29 16.91 -10.00 8.96
N THR A 30 16.50 -10.04 10.21
CA THR A 30 15.08 -9.97 10.61
C THR A 30 14.44 -8.64 10.19
N MET A 31 15.15 -7.53 10.35
CA MET A 31 14.68 -6.21 9.93
C MET A 31 14.46 -6.16 8.41
N ASN A 32 15.40 -6.68 7.62
CA ASN A 32 15.27 -6.72 6.16
C ASN A 32 14.08 -7.56 5.70
N VAL A 33 13.82 -8.70 6.34
CA VAL A 33 12.64 -9.52 6.07
C VAL A 33 11.36 -8.74 6.37
N GLY A 34 11.29 -8.03 7.49
CA GLY A 34 10.14 -7.19 7.83
C GLY A 34 9.89 -6.08 6.81
N VAL A 35 10.94 -5.39 6.35
CA VAL A 35 10.85 -4.36 5.31
C VAL A 35 10.35 -4.94 4.00
N LEU A 36 10.88 -6.10 3.57
CA LEU A 36 10.44 -6.77 2.35
C LEU A 36 8.95 -7.16 2.42
N LEU A 37 8.51 -7.73 3.55
CA LEU A 37 7.10 -8.07 3.76
C LEU A 37 6.20 -6.83 3.74
N MET A 38 6.66 -5.73 4.32
CA MET A 38 5.93 -4.46 4.29
C MET A 38 5.80 -3.93 2.87
N MET A 39 6.87 -3.98 2.06
CA MET A 39 6.83 -3.58 0.65
C MET A 39 5.88 -4.45 -0.17
N LEU A 40 5.91 -5.77 0.01
CA LEU A 40 5.01 -6.70 -0.68
C LEU A 40 3.54 -6.44 -0.31
N ASN A 41 3.24 -6.19 0.96
CA ASN A 41 1.88 -5.83 1.38
C ASN A 41 1.44 -4.47 0.83
N ALA A 42 2.35 -3.48 0.78
CA ALA A 42 2.08 -2.19 0.17
C ALA A 42 1.80 -2.31 -1.34
N MET A 43 2.57 -3.13 -2.07
CA MET A 43 2.35 -3.39 -3.49
C MET A 43 1.02 -4.10 -3.77
N ARG A 44 0.62 -5.05 -2.92
CA ARG A 44 -0.71 -5.69 -3.00
C ARG A 44 -1.83 -4.68 -2.75
N TYR A 45 -1.70 -3.86 -1.72
CA TYR A 45 -2.67 -2.83 -1.39
C TYR A 45 -2.82 -1.80 -2.51
N ALA A 46 -1.72 -1.40 -3.13
CA ALA A 46 -1.72 -0.50 -4.29
C ALA A 46 -2.20 -1.17 -5.59
N GLY A 47 -2.49 -2.48 -5.57
CA GLY A 47 -2.98 -3.22 -6.74
C GLY A 47 -1.91 -3.57 -7.79
N PHE A 48 -0.62 -3.46 -7.44
CA PHE A 48 0.47 -3.88 -8.34
C PHE A 48 0.64 -5.40 -8.39
N ILE A 49 0.29 -6.11 -7.32
CA ILE A 49 0.36 -7.57 -7.25
C ILE A 49 -1.06 -8.12 -7.15
N LYS A 50 -1.44 -8.96 -8.11
CA LYS A 50 -2.72 -9.69 -8.09
C LYS A 50 -2.63 -10.87 -7.10
N GLY A 51 -3.68 -11.07 -6.34
CA GLY A 51 -3.87 -12.21 -5.45
C GLY A 51 -3.63 -11.92 -3.96
N GLY A 52 -4.64 -12.21 -3.17
CA GLY A 52 -4.69 -12.05 -1.71
C GLY A 52 -5.00 -10.62 -1.27
N ASN A 53 -5.96 -10.50 -0.36
CA ASN A 53 -6.28 -9.21 0.27
C ASN A 53 -5.10 -8.75 1.10
N ALA A 54 -4.58 -7.54 0.81
CA ALA A 54 -3.66 -6.86 1.72
C ALA A 54 -4.42 -6.57 3.01
N SER A 55 -4.30 -7.44 3.99
CA SER A 55 -4.94 -7.25 5.28
C SER A 55 -4.11 -6.25 6.11
N GLY A 56 -4.78 -5.37 6.85
CA GLY A 56 -4.12 -4.53 7.85
C GLY A 56 -3.28 -5.35 8.84
N PHE A 57 -3.63 -6.62 9.05
CA PHE A 57 -2.87 -7.58 9.83
C PHE A 57 -1.47 -7.86 9.23
N GLY A 58 -1.35 -8.01 7.90
CA GLY A 58 -0.05 -8.23 7.24
C GLY A 58 0.91 -7.06 7.43
N ILE A 59 0.38 -5.83 7.44
CA ILE A 59 1.16 -4.62 7.67
C ILE A 59 1.58 -4.53 9.14
N ALA A 60 0.66 -4.75 10.06
CA ALA A 60 0.95 -4.75 11.50
C ALA A 60 2.01 -5.81 11.85
N ALA A 61 1.90 -7.02 11.31
CA ALA A 61 2.89 -8.08 11.47
C ALA A 61 4.27 -7.66 10.93
N SER A 62 4.34 -7.02 9.77
CA SER A 62 5.59 -6.52 9.20
C SER A 62 6.25 -5.47 10.11
N ILE A 63 5.48 -4.55 10.68
CA ILE A 63 5.98 -3.54 11.62
C ILE A 63 6.55 -4.21 12.88
N ILE A 64 5.85 -5.21 13.44
CA ILE A 64 6.32 -5.95 14.62
C ILE A 64 7.67 -6.65 14.33
N ILE A 65 7.80 -7.28 13.15
CA ILE A 65 9.04 -7.96 12.73
C ILE A 65 10.18 -6.94 12.61
N ILE A 66 9.93 -5.76 12.05
CA ILE A 66 10.93 -4.70 11.94
C ILE A 66 11.38 -4.23 13.33
N ILE A 67 10.43 -3.95 14.23
CA ILE A 67 10.72 -3.53 15.61
C ILE A 67 11.55 -4.60 16.33
N TYR A 68 11.14 -5.86 16.21
CA TYR A 68 11.89 -6.98 16.80
C TYR A 68 13.32 -7.07 16.25
N GLY A 69 13.49 -6.91 14.92
CA GLY A 69 14.81 -6.88 14.28
C GLY A 69 15.69 -5.75 14.80
N ILE A 70 15.11 -4.55 14.99
CA ILE A 70 15.80 -3.39 15.57
C ILE A 70 16.25 -3.68 17.01
N VAL A 71 15.35 -4.21 17.84
CA VAL A 71 15.66 -4.55 19.24
C VAL A 71 16.79 -5.60 19.31
N ARG A 72 16.74 -6.61 18.45
CA ARG A 72 17.80 -7.63 18.36
C ARG A 72 19.14 -7.06 17.90
N TYR A 73 19.09 -6.19 16.88
CA TYR A 73 20.28 -5.49 16.39
C TYR A 73 20.95 -4.63 17.47
N LEU A 74 20.12 -3.96 18.29
CA LEU A 74 20.58 -3.09 19.37
C LEU A 74 21.18 -3.85 20.55
N ASN A 75 20.55 -4.94 20.93
CA ASN A 75 20.94 -5.71 22.10
C ASN A 75 22.12 -6.65 21.80
N GLY A 76 22.37 -6.98 20.52
CA GLY A 76 23.39 -7.97 20.14
C GLY A 76 23.25 -9.27 20.94
N ASP A 77 24.33 -9.99 21.12
CA ASP A 77 24.39 -11.14 22.06
C ASP A 77 24.65 -10.74 23.53
N ASN A 78 24.71 -9.44 23.80
CA ASN A 78 25.18 -8.93 25.09
C ASN A 78 24.08 -8.71 26.15
N GLY A 79 22.89 -9.28 25.96
CA GLY A 79 21.83 -9.20 26.96
C GLY A 79 21.20 -7.79 27.14
N PRO A 80 20.10 -7.68 27.90
CA PRO A 80 19.46 -6.40 28.18
C PRO A 80 20.38 -5.53 29.05
N GLY A 81 20.81 -4.37 28.55
CA GLY A 81 21.49 -3.37 29.37
C GLY A 81 22.66 -2.61 28.76
N LYS A 82 23.25 -3.04 27.63
CA LYS A 82 24.29 -2.22 26.97
C LYS A 82 23.68 -1.11 26.15
N LYS A 83 24.07 0.13 26.47
CA LYS A 83 23.63 1.32 25.70
C LYS A 83 24.16 1.26 24.28
N PRO A 84 23.32 1.53 23.25
CA PRO A 84 23.74 1.54 21.87
C PRO A 84 24.83 2.60 21.64
N THR A 85 25.83 2.25 20.84
CA THR A 85 26.89 3.20 20.47
C THR A 85 26.31 4.39 19.66
N PRO A 86 26.99 5.54 19.64
CA PRO A 86 26.53 6.71 18.86
C PRO A 86 26.31 6.39 17.37
N LYS A 87 27.11 5.48 16.81
CA LYS A 87 26.99 5.02 15.42
C LYS A 87 25.67 4.24 15.21
N ASN A 88 25.35 3.34 16.13
CA ASN A 88 24.12 2.56 16.07
C ASN A 88 22.87 3.43 16.24
N ARG A 89 22.92 4.47 17.06
CA ARG A 89 21.81 5.45 17.20
C ARG A 89 21.49 6.13 15.88
N LYS A 90 22.51 6.53 15.08
CA LYS A 90 22.29 7.14 13.75
C LYS A 90 21.62 6.17 12.79
N VAL A 91 22.07 4.91 12.75
CA VAL A 91 21.47 3.88 11.89
C VAL A 91 20.02 3.64 12.27
N ILE A 92 19.70 3.53 13.57
CA ILE A 92 18.34 3.36 14.05
C ILE A 92 17.45 4.53 13.62
N PHE A 93 17.94 5.76 13.80
CA PHE A 93 17.19 6.95 13.42
C PHE A 93 16.88 6.99 11.93
N VAL A 94 17.85 6.63 11.06
CA VAL A 94 17.64 6.52 9.61
C VAL A 94 16.62 5.44 9.29
N VAL A 95 16.73 4.27 9.89
CA VAL A 95 15.76 3.17 9.68
C VAL A 95 14.37 3.57 10.14
N MET A 96 14.24 4.22 11.30
CA MET A 96 12.95 4.75 11.77
C MET A 96 12.34 5.77 10.80
N ILE A 97 13.15 6.68 10.24
CA ILE A 97 12.68 7.63 9.22
C ILE A 97 12.18 6.89 7.98
N VAL A 98 12.94 5.91 7.49
CA VAL A 98 12.54 5.12 6.31
C VAL A 98 11.22 4.39 6.57
N ILE A 99 11.05 3.76 7.73
CA ILE A 99 9.81 3.07 8.11
C ILE A 99 8.64 4.05 8.20
N LEU A 100 8.83 5.19 8.85
CA LEU A 100 7.81 6.23 8.98
C LEU A 100 7.42 6.79 7.62
N THR A 101 8.39 7.07 6.74
CA THR A 101 8.14 7.57 5.38
C THR A 101 7.40 6.53 4.55
N ALA A 102 7.78 5.25 4.64
CA ALA A 102 7.09 4.16 3.95
C ALA A 102 5.67 3.96 4.49
N ALA A 103 5.46 4.02 5.81
CA ALA A 103 4.14 3.93 6.44
C ALA A 103 3.25 5.13 6.06
N MET A 104 3.80 6.33 6.06
CA MET A 104 3.11 7.54 5.60
C MET A 104 2.73 7.43 4.12
N GLY A 105 3.66 7.02 3.26
CA GLY A 105 3.41 6.78 1.85
C GLY A 105 2.29 5.76 1.63
N PHE A 106 2.30 4.67 2.40
CA PHE A 106 1.27 3.65 2.37
C PHE A 106 -0.10 4.18 2.78
N LEU A 107 -0.18 4.92 3.89
CA LEU A 107 -1.42 5.55 4.34
C LEU A 107 -1.93 6.63 3.37
N CYS A 108 -1.01 7.24 2.61
CA CYS A 108 -1.35 8.26 1.62
C CYS A 108 -1.76 7.71 0.26
N LEU A 109 -1.50 6.44 -0.09
CA LEU A 109 -1.76 5.92 -1.43
C LEU A 109 -3.24 5.67 -1.76
N GLY A 110 -4.13 5.67 -0.78
CA GLY A 110 -5.55 5.38 -0.96
C GLY A 110 -5.80 4.00 -1.59
N GLY A 111 -6.51 3.12 -0.91
CA GLY A 111 -6.73 1.74 -1.36
C GLY A 111 -7.82 1.61 -2.42
N ARG A 112 -7.78 0.51 -3.17
CA ARG A 112 -8.89 0.08 -4.01
C ARG A 112 -10.09 -0.25 -3.11
N ARG A 113 -11.29 0.22 -3.51
CA ARG A 113 -12.54 0.02 -2.76
C ARG A 113 -13.38 -1.04 -3.43
N ASP A 114 -14.02 -1.87 -2.61
CA ASP A 114 -14.94 -2.94 -3.03
C ASP A 114 -16.38 -2.74 -2.51
N ASP A 115 -16.57 -1.70 -1.70
CA ASP A 115 -17.83 -1.32 -1.07
C ASP A 115 -18.49 -0.10 -1.73
N VAL A 116 -18.30 0.08 -3.04
CA VAL A 116 -18.83 1.21 -3.79
C VAL A 116 -20.29 0.95 -4.22
N MET A 117 -21.14 1.95 -4.02
CA MET A 117 -22.56 1.94 -4.46
C MET A 117 -22.80 3.02 -5.50
N ILE A 118 -23.66 2.72 -6.48
CA ILE A 118 -24.17 3.70 -7.43
C ILE A 118 -25.33 4.45 -6.81
N GLU A 119 -25.17 5.76 -6.66
CA GLU A 119 -26.27 6.65 -6.26
C GLU A 119 -27.13 7.00 -7.47
N ASP A 120 -26.48 7.44 -8.56
CA ASP A 120 -27.16 7.84 -9.79
C ASP A 120 -26.24 7.65 -11.01
N PHE A 121 -26.79 7.66 -12.22
CA PHE A 121 -26.02 7.68 -13.45
C PHE A 121 -26.81 8.33 -14.59
N SER A 122 -26.09 8.89 -15.54
CA SER A 122 -26.64 9.40 -16.81
C SER A 122 -25.66 9.06 -17.93
N VAL A 123 -26.23 8.89 -19.14
CA VAL A 123 -25.46 8.60 -20.35
C VAL A 123 -25.51 9.81 -21.27
N SER A 124 -24.38 10.15 -21.89
CA SER A 124 -24.29 11.22 -22.88
C SER A 124 -25.21 10.94 -24.07
N ALA A 125 -25.66 11.98 -24.75
CA ALA A 125 -26.61 11.85 -25.88
C ALA A 125 -26.05 10.99 -27.03
N ASP A 126 -24.73 10.96 -27.20
CA ASP A 126 -24.03 10.15 -28.19
C ASP A 126 -23.69 8.74 -27.71
N GLY A 127 -23.95 8.44 -26.43
CA GLY A 127 -23.65 7.13 -25.81
C GLY A 127 -22.17 6.85 -25.56
N SER A 128 -21.27 7.83 -25.73
CA SER A 128 -19.85 7.66 -25.63
C SER A 128 -19.34 7.70 -24.18
N GLU A 129 -20.11 8.28 -23.27
CA GLU A 129 -19.71 8.46 -21.87
C GLU A 129 -20.88 8.22 -20.92
N MET A 130 -20.55 7.74 -19.73
CA MET A 130 -21.48 7.66 -18.61
C MET A 130 -20.97 8.52 -17.47
N THR A 131 -21.76 9.46 -17.01
CA THR A 131 -21.54 10.15 -15.74
C THR A 131 -22.14 9.32 -14.62
N LEU A 132 -21.30 8.87 -13.70
CA LEU A 132 -21.66 7.99 -12.61
C LEU A 132 -21.49 8.72 -11.29
N LYS A 133 -22.57 8.86 -10.51
CA LYS A 133 -22.49 9.29 -9.13
C LYS A 133 -22.39 8.07 -8.22
N ALA A 134 -21.30 8.01 -7.46
CA ALA A 134 -20.97 6.85 -6.64
C ALA A 134 -20.55 7.26 -5.23
N GLY A 135 -20.98 6.48 -4.26
CA GLY A 135 -20.65 6.62 -2.85
C GLY A 135 -20.07 5.32 -2.27
N ILE A 136 -19.70 5.37 -1.01
CA ILE A 136 -19.18 4.22 -0.26
C ILE A 136 -20.31 3.68 0.62
N ALA A 137 -20.56 2.36 0.57
CA ALA A 137 -21.56 1.71 1.42
C ALA A 137 -21.16 1.68 2.90
N GLY A 138 -19.88 1.76 3.18
CA GLY A 138 -19.33 1.80 4.53
C GLY A 138 -19.40 3.19 5.16
N SER A 139 -19.25 3.24 6.49
CA SER A 139 -19.30 4.49 7.25
C SER A 139 -18.02 5.34 7.20
N ALA A 140 -16.96 4.86 6.55
CA ALA A 140 -15.67 5.50 6.56
C ALA A 140 -14.99 5.54 5.19
N GLY A 141 -14.54 6.72 4.79
CA GLY A 141 -13.76 6.97 3.59
C GLY A 141 -14.49 7.81 2.54
N TYR A 142 -13.74 8.19 1.53
CA TYR A 142 -14.24 8.94 0.36
C TYR A 142 -13.61 8.34 -0.90
N LEU A 143 -14.31 8.40 -2.01
CA LEU A 143 -13.76 8.06 -3.32
C LEU A 143 -12.92 9.23 -3.84
N ARG A 144 -11.92 8.93 -4.65
CA ARG A 144 -11.03 9.92 -5.27
C ARG A 144 -10.86 9.72 -6.76
N LYS A 145 -10.92 8.47 -7.20
CA LYS A 145 -10.57 8.11 -8.58
C LYS A 145 -11.28 6.84 -8.99
N ALA A 146 -11.74 6.80 -10.22
CA ALA A 146 -12.12 5.60 -10.94
C ALA A 146 -11.05 5.26 -11.99
N LYS A 147 -10.66 3.99 -12.09
CA LYS A 147 -9.80 3.47 -13.16
C LYS A 147 -10.64 2.54 -14.02
N VAL A 148 -10.72 2.88 -15.30
CA VAL A 148 -11.51 2.14 -16.27
C VAL A 148 -10.61 1.22 -17.09
N ARG A 149 -11.07 0.00 -17.33
CA ARG A 149 -10.48 -0.97 -18.24
C ARG A 149 -11.60 -1.59 -19.09
N TYR A 150 -11.27 -2.03 -20.30
CA TYR A 150 -12.21 -2.70 -21.19
C TYR A 150 -11.85 -4.17 -21.32
N ASP A 151 -12.87 -4.99 -21.34
CA ASP A 151 -12.80 -6.39 -21.72
C ASP A 151 -13.62 -6.54 -23.03
N ASP A 152 -12.91 -6.57 -24.14
CA ASP A 152 -13.53 -6.56 -25.46
C ASP A 152 -14.21 -7.90 -25.79
N GLU A 153 -13.72 -9.02 -25.21
CA GLU A 153 -14.32 -10.35 -25.40
C GLU A 153 -15.74 -10.40 -24.83
N TYR A 154 -15.93 -9.78 -23.65
CA TYR A 154 -17.22 -9.77 -22.95
C TYR A 154 -17.97 -8.43 -23.11
N LYS A 155 -17.50 -7.51 -23.97
CA LYS A 155 -18.07 -6.16 -24.16
C LYS A 155 -18.33 -5.43 -22.85
N THR A 156 -17.39 -5.54 -21.94
CA THR A 156 -17.55 -5.15 -20.55
C THR A 156 -16.59 -4.04 -20.16
N VAL A 157 -17.09 -3.08 -19.39
CA VAL A 157 -16.30 -2.02 -18.78
C VAL A 157 -16.04 -2.38 -17.33
N LEU A 158 -14.76 -2.56 -16.98
CA LEU A 158 -14.31 -2.86 -15.63
C LEU A 158 -13.90 -1.56 -14.92
N VAL A 159 -14.49 -1.29 -13.77
CA VAL A 159 -14.23 -0.06 -13.00
C VAL A 159 -13.68 -0.40 -11.62
N ASP A 160 -12.48 0.07 -11.35
CA ASP A 160 -11.83 0.02 -10.05
C ASP A 160 -11.88 1.40 -9.39
N PHE A 161 -12.51 1.52 -8.24
CA PHE A 161 -12.53 2.75 -7.45
C PHE A 161 -11.43 2.76 -6.40
N TYR A 162 -10.92 3.96 -6.12
CA TYR A 162 -9.87 4.17 -5.12
C TYR A 162 -10.30 5.22 -4.11
N SER A 163 -9.99 4.96 -2.83
CA SER A 163 -10.24 5.91 -1.75
C SER A 163 -9.31 7.13 -1.82
N THR A 164 -9.69 8.17 -1.11
CA THR A 164 -8.80 9.29 -0.79
C THR A 164 -7.62 8.84 0.06
N PHE A 165 -6.63 9.72 0.20
CA PHE A 165 -5.45 9.46 1.03
C PHE A 165 -5.81 9.45 2.52
N GLY A 166 -5.32 8.43 3.24
CA GLY A 166 -5.56 8.30 4.68
C GLY A 166 -6.95 7.78 5.03
N ILE A 167 -7.26 7.85 6.32
CA ILE A 167 -8.54 7.42 6.89
C ILE A 167 -9.48 8.62 6.96
N ASN A 168 -10.65 8.54 6.30
CA ASN A 168 -11.69 9.58 6.35
C ASN A 168 -11.22 10.99 5.95
N ASN A 169 -10.29 11.10 5.02
CA ASN A 169 -9.80 12.39 4.54
C ASN A 169 -10.62 12.85 3.33
N PRO A 170 -11.36 13.97 3.40
CA PRO A 170 -12.16 14.47 2.28
C PRO A 170 -11.34 15.20 1.20
N VAL A 171 -10.04 15.43 1.42
CA VAL A 171 -9.21 16.15 0.46
C VAL A 171 -9.02 15.34 -0.82
N GLY A 172 -9.48 15.92 -1.94
CA GLY A 172 -9.49 15.26 -3.25
C GLY A 172 -10.59 14.20 -3.37
N ALA A 173 -11.64 14.28 -2.54
CA ALA A 173 -12.82 13.44 -2.69
C ALA A 173 -13.61 13.84 -3.94
N GLU A 174 -14.08 12.82 -4.66
CA GLU A 174 -14.96 12.92 -5.80
C GLU A 174 -16.12 11.95 -5.61
N ASP A 175 -17.31 12.35 -5.95
CA ASP A 175 -18.51 11.51 -5.96
C ASP A 175 -19.03 11.24 -7.37
N THR A 176 -18.51 11.99 -8.35
CA THR A 176 -18.97 11.96 -9.73
C THR A 176 -17.80 11.61 -10.65
N PHE A 177 -17.99 10.56 -11.44
CA PHE A 177 -16.95 9.98 -12.30
C PHE A 177 -17.47 9.87 -13.74
N VAL A 178 -16.66 10.27 -14.70
CA VAL A 178 -16.95 10.07 -16.12
C VAL A 178 -16.29 8.75 -16.55
N ILE A 179 -17.11 7.82 -17.01
CA ILE A 179 -16.72 6.50 -17.50
C ILE A 179 -16.87 6.51 -19.01
N PRO A 180 -15.79 6.48 -19.79
CA PRO A 180 -15.90 6.37 -21.23
C PRO A 180 -16.48 5.01 -21.60
N LEU A 181 -17.39 4.99 -22.57
CA LEU A 181 -18.06 3.80 -23.06
C LEU A 181 -17.62 3.51 -24.49
N LYS A 182 -17.49 2.22 -24.84
CA LYS A 182 -17.42 1.79 -26.22
C LYS A 182 -18.83 1.58 -26.78
N PRO A 183 -19.07 1.75 -28.09
CA PRO A 183 -20.41 1.58 -28.68
C PRO A 183 -21.05 0.22 -28.40
N ASP A 184 -20.21 -0.81 -28.30
CA ASP A 184 -20.60 -2.20 -28.06
C ASP A 184 -20.58 -2.59 -26.57
N SER A 185 -20.33 -1.64 -25.65
CA SER A 185 -20.36 -1.92 -24.21
C SER A 185 -21.76 -2.34 -23.76
N GLU A 186 -21.86 -3.50 -23.12
CA GLU A 186 -23.11 -4.08 -22.62
C GLU A 186 -23.21 -4.09 -21.10
N ASN A 187 -22.06 -4.16 -20.41
CA ASN A 187 -22.00 -4.28 -18.96
C ASN A 187 -20.94 -3.35 -18.34
N ILE A 188 -21.22 -2.84 -17.15
CA ILE A 188 -20.25 -2.18 -16.30
C ILE A 188 -20.12 -3.00 -15.01
N LEU A 189 -18.92 -3.47 -14.76
CA LEU A 189 -18.61 -4.26 -13.58
C LEU A 189 -17.75 -3.47 -12.61
N PHE A 190 -18.12 -3.53 -11.33
CA PHE A 190 -17.32 -2.96 -10.26
C PHE A 190 -16.48 -4.03 -9.58
N ASN A 191 -15.31 -3.64 -9.16
CA ASN A 191 -14.45 -4.48 -8.36
C ASN A 191 -15.10 -4.87 -7.02
N ARG A 192 -14.94 -6.14 -6.65
CA ARG A 192 -15.32 -6.68 -5.34
C ARG A 192 -14.23 -7.65 -4.86
N GLY A 193 -13.20 -7.09 -4.24
CA GLY A 193 -12.04 -7.88 -3.82
C GLY A 193 -11.28 -8.45 -5.02
N ASP A 194 -11.25 -9.77 -5.16
CA ASP A 194 -10.58 -10.45 -6.28
C ASP A 194 -11.49 -10.65 -7.51
N ASN A 195 -12.78 -10.33 -7.40
CA ASN A 195 -13.79 -10.51 -8.43
C ASN A 195 -14.41 -9.19 -8.86
N TYR A 196 -15.26 -9.27 -9.87
CA TYR A 196 -16.10 -8.17 -10.33
C TYR A 196 -17.57 -8.58 -10.23
N TYR A 197 -18.47 -7.64 -9.97
CA TYR A 197 -19.91 -7.83 -10.04
C TYR A 197 -20.54 -6.85 -11.01
N ALA A 198 -21.63 -7.27 -11.66
CA ALA A 198 -22.38 -6.40 -12.54
C ALA A 198 -23.06 -5.30 -11.73
N ALA A 199 -22.67 -4.07 -11.99
CA ALA A 199 -23.23 -2.89 -11.37
C ALA A 199 -24.30 -2.25 -12.26
N LEU A 200 -24.04 -2.22 -13.57
CA LEU A 200 -24.95 -1.73 -14.59
C LEU A 200 -24.92 -2.68 -15.80
N ALA A 201 -26.06 -2.81 -16.48
CA ALA A 201 -26.16 -3.57 -17.72
C ALA A 201 -27.10 -2.84 -18.69
N LYS A 202 -27.03 -3.17 -19.99
CA LYS A 202 -28.02 -2.75 -20.99
C LYS A 202 -29.15 -3.77 -21.09
N ASP A 203 -30.37 -3.29 -21.23
CA ASP A 203 -31.53 -4.11 -21.59
C ASP A 203 -31.56 -4.41 -23.10
N ALA A 204 -32.57 -5.17 -23.54
CA ALA A 204 -32.76 -5.49 -24.94
C ALA A 204 -33.05 -4.24 -25.83
N ASP A 205 -33.51 -3.15 -25.23
CA ASP A 205 -33.78 -1.87 -25.90
C ASP A 205 -32.54 -0.96 -25.91
N GLY A 206 -31.42 -1.43 -25.39
CA GLY A 206 -30.15 -0.68 -25.30
C GLY A 206 -30.10 0.35 -24.17
N ARG A 207 -31.05 0.31 -23.21
CA ARG A 207 -31.10 1.25 -22.07
C ARG A 207 -30.33 0.65 -20.89
N TRP A 208 -29.52 1.50 -20.24
CA TRP A 208 -28.79 1.12 -19.07
C TRP A 208 -29.69 1.04 -17.82
N TYR A 209 -29.48 0.03 -17.00
CA TYR A 209 -30.16 -0.13 -15.71
C TYR A 209 -29.21 -0.61 -14.62
N LYS A 210 -29.56 -0.33 -13.35
CA LYS A 210 -28.80 -0.83 -12.18
C LYS A 210 -29.13 -2.32 -11.97
N CYS A 211 -28.09 -3.14 -11.88
CA CYS A 211 -28.27 -4.54 -11.51
C CYS A 211 -28.61 -4.64 -10.02
N ALA A 212 -29.53 -5.55 -9.68
CA ALA A 212 -29.81 -5.86 -8.28
C ALA A 212 -28.56 -6.48 -7.63
N ARG A 213 -28.22 -6.04 -6.44
CA ARG A 213 -27.13 -6.60 -5.62
C ARG A 213 -27.54 -7.86 -4.92
#